data_0659500ae980dbc182efc72bc618a97c
#
_entry.id   0659500ae980dbc182efc72bc618a97c
#
_cell.length_a   1.000
_cell.length_b   1.000
_cell.length_c   1.000
_cell.angle_alpha   90.00
_cell.angle_beta   90.00
_cell.angle_gamma   90.00
#
_symmetry.space_group_name_H-M   'P 1'
#
loop_
_entity.id
_entity.type
_entity.pdbx_description
1 polymer ?
#
loop_
_entity_poly.entity_id
_entity_poly.type
_entity_poly.pdbx_seq_one_letter_code
_entity_poly.pdbx_strand_id
1 'polypeptide(L)'
;ARNLDPWLMTSKGVLKSFVSNSDADISVTEGVMGYFDGFSGNSNFSSTYHVANITRSPVLLVLDASKTARSIAATALGFVKFHKNSRIVGLILNKLGSKKHEDMCRAALAPLKIPILGCIPKNPDLSLESRHLGLIPAVEQDDLKQKITKIAKTLVPYLDIEKIISIAHKTGPISSTIKISKEKAKTTIAVALDKSFNFYYYDNFDSLRRNGAKIEFFSP
;
A
#
# COMPACT_ATOMS: atom_id res chain seq x y z
N ALA A 1 -2.39 8.64 -7.04
CA ALA A 1 -2.60 7.82 -5.84
C ALA A 1 -3.71 8.41 -4.96
N ARG A 2 -4.30 7.61 -4.07
CA ARG A 2 -5.35 8.00 -3.13
C ARG A 2 -4.97 7.54 -1.73
N ASN A 3 -5.31 8.32 -0.72
CA ASN A 3 -5.15 7.93 0.67
C ASN A 3 -6.45 7.25 1.14
N LEU A 4 -6.32 6.05 1.68
CA LEU A 4 -7.45 5.26 2.17
C LEU A 4 -7.41 5.26 3.70
N ASP A 5 -8.04 6.23 4.31
CA ASP A 5 -8.03 6.42 5.76
C ASP A 5 -9.44 6.27 6.35
N PRO A 6 -9.73 5.14 7.02
CA PRO A 6 -11.06 4.91 7.63
C PRO A 6 -11.41 5.88 8.77
N TRP A 7 -10.42 6.50 9.40
CA TRP A 7 -10.63 7.53 10.42
C TRP A 7 -11.24 8.80 9.81
N LEU A 8 -10.63 9.29 8.71
CA LEU A 8 -11.04 10.55 8.07
C LEU A 8 -12.29 10.39 7.20
N MET A 9 -12.43 9.28 6.50
CA MET A 9 -13.46 9.13 5.46
C MET A 9 -14.50 8.02 5.71
N THR A 10 -14.43 7.33 6.85
CA THR A 10 -15.23 6.16 7.18
C THR A 10 -15.00 4.95 6.24
N SER A 11 -15.47 3.77 6.62
CA SER A 11 -15.35 2.57 5.76
C SER A 11 -16.07 2.73 4.42
N LYS A 12 -17.21 3.44 4.38
CA LYS A 12 -17.94 3.74 3.13
C LYS A 12 -17.15 4.67 2.24
N GLY A 13 -16.50 5.69 2.81
CA GLY A 13 -15.63 6.62 2.09
C GLY A 13 -14.41 5.93 1.51
N VAL A 14 -13.74 5.06 2.27
CA VAL A 14 -12.63 4.23 1.79
C VAL A 14 -13.06 3.38 0.60
N LEU A 15 -14.15 2.63 0.73
CA LEU A 15 -14.66 1.78 -0.37
C LEU A 15 -15.01 2.62 -1.61
N LYS A 16 -15.66 3.76 -1.42
CA LYS A 16 -15.99 4.70 -2.51
C LYS A 16 -14.73 5.20 -3.20
N SER A 17 -13.75 5.70 -2.44
CA SER A 17 -12.49 6.19 -3.00
C SER A 17 -11.76 5.09 -3.77
N PHE A 18 -11.66 3.89 -3.19
CA PHE A 18 -11.03 2.75 -3.82
C PHE A 18 -11.70 2.40 -5.16
N VAL A 19 -13.01 2.18 -5.18
CA VAL A 19 -13.75 1.78 -6.40
C VAL A 19 -13.77 2.88 -7.45
N SER A 20 -13.95 4.15 -7.06
CA SER A 20 -14.02 5.27 -8.02
C SER A 20 -12.68 5.60 -8.70
N ASN A 21 -11.58 5.03 -8.21
CA ASN A 21 -10.24 5.28 -8.74
C ASN A 21 -9.53 3.97 -9.18
N SER A 22 -10.30 2.89 -9.34
CA SER A 22 -9.82 1.56 -9.76
C SER A 22 -10.19 1.32 -11.24
N ASP A 23 -9.70 2.16 -12.13
CA ASP A 23 -9.85 2.02 -13.59
C ASP A 23 -8.70 1.22 -14.22
N ALA A 24 -7.77 0.76 -13.41
CA ALA A 24 -6.66 -0.11 -13.81
C ALA A 24 -7.00 -1.60 -13.64
N ASP A 25 -6.28 -2.46 -14.35
CA ASP A 25 -6.43 -3.92 -14.25
C ASP A 25 -6.11 -4.45 -12.85
N ILE A 26 -5.17 -3.80 -12.15
CA ILE A 26 -4.76 -4.15 -10.79
C ILE A 26 -4.54 -2.87 -9.97
N SER A 27 -5.11 -2.86 -8.76
CA SER A 27 -4.85 -1.82 -7.76
C SER A 27 -3.90 -2.32 -6.68
N VAL A 28 -2.90 -1.50 -6.34
CA VAL A 28 -1.96 -1.78 -5.26
C VAL A 28 -2.16 -0.78 -4.14
N THR A 29 -2.39 -1.28 -2.93
CA THR A 29 -2.51 -0.46 -1.72
C THR A 29 -1.31 -0.71 -0.81
N GLU A 30 -0.56 0.33 -0.50
CA GLU A 30 0.55 0.27 0.45
C GLU A 30 0.06 0.48 1.88
N GLY A 31 0.52 -0.36 2.81
CA GLY A 31 0.34 -0.15 4.25
C GLY A 31 1.40 0.80 4.80
N VAL A 32 1.00 1.79 5.58
CA VAL A 32 1.89 2.87 6.06
C VAL A 32 2.74 2.44 7.26
N MET A 33 2.17 1.62 8.15
CA MET A 33 2.79 1.14 9.38
C MET A 33 2.70 -0.39 9.45
N GLY A 34 2.89 -0.96 10.63
CA GLY A 34 2.64 -2.39 10.83
C GLY A 34 1.20 -2.76 10.48
N TYR A 35 1.01 -3.98 10.03
CA TYR A 35 -0.26 -4.44 9.46
C TYR A 35 -1.49 -4.23 10.36
N PHE A 36 -1.31 -4.38 11.68
CA PHE A 36 -2.36 -4.20 12.68
C PHE A 36 -2.28 -2.86 13.40
N ASP A 37 -1.31 -2.02 13.08
CA ASP A 37 -1.15 -0.72 13.71
C ASP A 37 -2.19 0.25 13.15
N GLY A 38 -3.02 0.76 14.03
CA GLY A 38 -4.12 1.67 13.69
C GLY A 38 -4.27 2.78 14.71
N PHE A 39 -5.50 3.18 14.95
CA PHE A 39 -5.81 4.30 15.84
C PHE A 39 -5.37 4.10 17.30
N SER A 40 -5.33 2.86 17.78
CA SER A 40 -4.94 2.57 19.18
C SER A 40 -4.35 1.17 19.31
N GLY A 41 -3.61 0.93 20.39
CA GLY A 41 -2.95 -0.36 20.65
C GLY A 41 -3.90 -1.54 20.96
N ASN A 42 -5.18 -1.29 21.17
CA ASN A 42 -6.18 -2.31 21.49
C ASN A 42 -7.26 -2.46 20.40
N SER A 43 -7.08 -1.82 19.25
CA SER A 43 -8.05 -1.82 18.16
C SER A 43 -7.37 -1.89 16.80
N ASN A 44 -7.95 -2.66 15.88
CA ASN A 44 -7.52 -2.69 14.49
C ASN A 44 -8.16 -1.57 13.63
N PHE A 45 -8.92 -0.66 14.25
CA PHE A 45 -9.56 0.44 13.54
C PHE A 45 -8.50 1.34 12.89
N SER A 46 -8.71 1.70 11.65
CA SER A 46 -7.82 2.54 10.83
C SER A 46 -6.43 1.94 10.53
N SER A 47 -6.24 0.64 10.74
CA SER A 47 -5.02 -0.08 10.37
C SER A 47 -5.05 -0.54 8.91
N THR A 48 -3.90 -0.96 8.38
CA THR A 48 -3.80 -1.63 7.07
C THR A 48 -4.70 -2.88 7.01
N TYR A 49 -4.79 -3.66 8.10
CA TYR A 49 -5.74 -4.76 8.23
C TYR A 49 -7.19 -4.31 8.02
N HIS A 50 -7.60 -3.18 8.61
CA HIS A 50 -8.96 -2.65 8.46
C HIS A 50 -9.24 -2.28 6.99
N VAL A 51 -8.32 -1.57 6.33
CA VAL A 51 -8.42 -1.20 4.91
C VAL A 51 -8.48 -2.44 4.02
N ALA A 52 -7.62 -3.44 4.25
CA ALA A 52 -7.62 -4.69 3.49
C ALA A 52 -8.96 -5.45 3.61
N ASN A 53 -9.62 -5.39 4.76
CA ASN A 53 -10.94 -6.00 4.95
C ASN A 53 -12.07 -5.21 4.29
N ILE A 54 -12.05 -3.87 4.33
CA ILE A 54 -13.00 -3.01 3.62
C ILE A 54 -12.93 -3.27 2.12
N THR A 55 -11.71 -3.29 1.56
CA THR A 55 -11.46 -3.46 0.12
C THR A 55 -11.42 -4.92 -0.31
N ARG A 56 -11.57 -5.86 0.62
CA ARG A 56 -11.43 -7.32 0.38
C ARG A 56 -10.13 -7.70 -0.31
N SER A 57 -9.09 -6.89 -0.18
CA SER A 57 -7.81 -7.10 -0.84
C SER A 57 -7.05 -8.29 -0.24
N PRO A 58 -6.43 -9.16 -1.06
CA PRO A 58 -5.44 -10.12 -0.57
C PRO A 58 -4.20 -9.36 -0.13
N VAL A 59 -3.50 -9.87 0.88
CA VAL A 59 -2.37 -9.19 1.49
C VAL A 59 -1.07 -9.95 1.23
N LEU A 60 -0.09 -9.26 0.71
CA LEU A 60 1.29 -9.72 0.64
C LEU A 60 2.05 -9.12 1.82
N LEU A 61 2.46 -9.97 2.76
CA LEU A 61 3.20 -9.53 3.94
C LEU A 61 4.68 -9.46 3.61
N VAL A 62 5.26 -8.26 3.70
CA VAL A 62 6.70 -8.05 3.54
C VAL A 62 7.38 -8.15 4.90
N LEU A 63 8.32 -9.08 5.04
CA LEU A 63 9.06 -9.33 6.28
C LEU A 63 10.52 -8.92 6.12
N ASP A 64 11.03 -8.12 7.05
CA ASP A 64 12.46 -7.82 7.15
C ASP A 64 13.20 -9.06 7.70
N ALA A 65 14.00 -9.70 6.86
CA ALA A 65 14.75 -10.88 7.20
C ALA A 65 16.19 -10.58 7.69
N SER A 66 16.60 -9.31 7.76
CA SER A 66 18.03 -8.92 7.91
C SER A 66 18.74 -9.48 9.14
N LYS A 67 18.02 -9.81 10.21
CA LYS A 67 18.59 -10.28 11.48
C LYS A 67 17.86 -11.51 12.02
N THR A 68 17.17 -12.25 11.18
CA THR A 68 16.39 -13.41 11.59
C THR A 68 16.74 -14.62 10.72
N ALA A 69 16.49 -15.81 11.23
CA ALA A 69 16.51 -17.07 10.49
C ALA A 69 15.21 -17.82 10.80
N ARG A 70 15.24 -18.78 11.72
CA ARG A 70 14.04 -19.55 12.10
C ARG A 70 12.96 -18.71 12.77
N SER A 71 13.32 -17.66 13.49
CA SER A 71 12.36 -16.76 14.17
C SER A 71 11.44 -16.01 13.21
N ILE A 72 11.79 -15.88 11.92
CA ILE A 72 10.91 -15.28 10.92
C ILE A 72 9.59 -16.05 10.79
N ALA A 73 9.60 -17.36 11.03
CA ALA A 73 8.39 -18.18 11.02
C ALA A 73 7.46 -17.85 12.20
N ALA A 74 8.00 -17.56 13.38
CA ALA A 74 7.20 -17.11 14.51
C ALA A 74 6.56 -15.75 14.24
N THR A 75 7.30 -14.81 13.63
CA THR A 75 6.79 -13.51 13.20
C THR A 75 5.67 -13.68 12.18
N ALA A 76 5.89 -14.45 11.12
CA ALA A 76 4.88 -14.70 10.09
C ALA A 76 3.62 -15.36 10.68
N LEU A 77 3.80 -16.39 11.53
CA LEU A 77 2.70 -17.06 12.21
C LEU A 77 1.90 -16.09 13.08
N GLY A 78 2.58 -15.20 13.80
CA GLY A 78 1.95 -14.14 14.59
C GLY A 78 1.01 -13.31 13.72
N PHE A 79 1.50 -12.74 12.62
CA PHE A 79 0.67 -11.94 11.70
C PHE A 79 -0.51 -12.72 11.13
N VAL A 80 -0.33 -13.98 10.79
CA VAL A 80 -1.39 -14.83 10.21
C VAL A 80 -2.46 -15.19 11.23
N LYS A 81 -2.09 -15.40 12.49
CA LYS A 81 -2.95 -15.93 13.55
C LYS A 81 -3.44 -14.89 14.53
N PHE A 82 -2.83 -13.70 14.59
CA PHE A 82 -3.15 -12.65 15.54
C PHE A 82 -4.62 -12.22 15.45
N HIS A 83 -5.17 -12.18 14.24
CA HIS A 83 -6.57 -11.87 14.03
C HIS A 83 -7.21 -12.76 12.95
N LYS A 84 -8.51 -13.08 13.13
CA LYS A 84 -9.30 -13.76 12.10
C LYS A 84 -9.32 -12.89 10.82
N ASN A 85 -9.34 -13.54 9.66
CA ASN A 85 -9.39 -12.85 8.37
C ASN A 85 -8.18 -11.91 8.11
N SER A 86 -6.98 -12.32 8.51
CA SER A 86 -5.76 -11.56 8.25
C SER A 86 -5.53 -11.29 6.75
N ARG A 87 -6.19 -12.07 5.86
CA ARG A 87 -6.11 -11.98 4.40
C ARG A 87 -4.69 -12.12 3.83
N ILE A 88 -3.73 -12.55 4.64
CA ILE A 88 -2.35 -12.79 4.21
C ILE A 88 -2.32 -14.05 3.35
N VAL A 89 -1.98 -13.89 2.08
CA VAL A 89 -1.98 -14.95 1.07
C VAL A 89 -0.60 -15.20 0.46
N GLY A 90 0.39 -14.39 0.81
CA GLY A 90 1.76 -14.52 0.34
C GLY A 90 2.74 -13.76 1.22
N LEU A 91 4.00 -14.20 1.18
CA LEU A 91 5.10 -13.59 1.91
C LEU A 91 6.17 -13.08 0.93
N ILE A 92 6.77 -11.95 1.26
CA ILE A 92 7.97 -11.43 0.60
C ILE A 92 9.04 -11.24 1.68
N LEU A 93 10.18 -11.90 1.50
CA LEU A 93 11.32 -11.79 2.40
C LEU A 93 12.25 -10.70 1.89
N ASN A 94 12.47 -9.65 2.68
CA ASN A 94 13.31 -8.53 2.30
C ASN A 94 14.62 -8.52 3.08
N LYS A 95 15.68 -7.97 2.48
CA LYS A 95 17.02 -7.80 3.06
C LYS A 95 17.70 -9.13 3.43
N LEU A 96 17.56 -10.15 2.61
CA LEU A 96 18.27 -11.44 2.77
C LEU A 96 19.78 -11.25 2.59
N GLY A 97 20.57 -11.85 3.47
CA GLY A 97 22.02 -11.66 3.48
C GLY A 97 22.79 -12.57 2.52
N SER A 98 22.27 -13.78 2.22
CA SER A 98 22.91 -14.77 1.35
C SER A 98 21.92 -15.84 0.89
N LYS A 99 22.31 -16.65 -0.09
CA LYS A 99 21.52 -17.82 -0.51
C LYS A 99 21.27 -18.81 0.62
N LYS A 100 22.30 -19.12 1.42
CA LYS A 100 22.14 -19.98 2.60
C LYS A 100 21.14 -19.42 3.60
N HIS A 101 21.12 -18.10 3.79
CA HIS A 101 20.16 -17.43 4.67
C HIS A 101 18.72 -17.52 4.10
N GLU A 102 18.55 -17.35 2.80
CA GLU A 102 17.26 -17.58 2.13
C GLU A 102 16.75 -18.98 2.36
N ASP A 103 17.61 -20.00 2.15
CA ASP A 103 17.24 -21.42 2.29
C ASP A 103 16.81 -21.72 3.73
N MET A 104 17.50 -21.17 4.74
CA MET A 104 17.10 -21.27 6.14
C MET A 104 15.74 -20.65 6.42
N CYS A 105 15.47 -19.46 5.90
CA CYS A 105 14.19 -18.80 6.06
C CYS A 105 13.04 -19.54 5.36
N ARG A 106 13.27 -20.04 4.14
CA ARG A 106 12.30 -20.86 3.40
C ARG A 106 11.96 -22.14 4.14
N ALA A 107 12.97 -22.87 4.65
CA ALA A 107 12.77 -24.09 5.44
C ALA A 107 11.95 -23.81 6.71
N ALA A 108 12.23 -22.70 7.41
CA ALA A 108 11.50 -22.31 8.61
C ALA A 108 10.02 -21.97 8.32
N LEU A 109 9.73 -21.34 7.18
CA LEU A 109 8.38 -20.90 6.79
C LEU A 109 7.54 -22.02 6.13
N ALA A 110 8.16 -23.09 5.63
CA ALA A 110 7.48 -24.17 4.92
C ALA A 110 6.26 -24.77 5.69
N PRO A 111 6.32 -24.98 7.02
CA PRO A 111 5.16 -25.49 7.77
C PRO A 111 3.93 -24.58 7.74
N LEU A 112 4.06 -23.29 7.46
CA LEU A 112 2.94 -22.35 7.41
C LEU A 112 2.09 -22.52 6.15
N LYS A 113 2.61 -23.20 5.11
CA LYS A 113 1.93 -23.44 3.82
C LYS A 113 1.47 -22.16 3.13
N ILE A 114 2.15 -21.03 3.37
CA ILE A 114 1.90 -19.76 2.71
C ILE A 114 2.99 -19.58 1.64
N PRO A 115 2.64 -19.26 0.39
CA PRO A 115 3.62 -19.10 -0.66
C PRO A 115 4.58 -17.94 -0.37
N ILE A 116 5.87 -18.15 -0.60
CA ILE A 116 6.88 -17.09 -0.61
C ILE A 116 6.99 -16.58 -2.04
N LEU A 117 6.49 -15.38 -2.28
CA LEU A 117 6.35 -14.74 -3.59
C LEU A 117 7.51 -13.81 -3.93
N GLY A 118 8.44 -13.66 -3.00
CA GLY A 118 9.65 -12.88 -3.24
C GLY A 118 10.72 -13.13 -2.20
N CYS A 119 11.99 -13.08 -2.66
CA CYS A 119 13.18 -13.19 -1.84
C CYS A 119 14.18 -12.13 -2.28
N ILE A 120 14.14 -10.97 -1.64
CA ILE A 120 14.91 -9.79 -2.03
C ILE A 120 16.19 -9.73 -1.22
N PRO A 121 17.38 -9.77 -1.85
CA PRO A 121 18.63 -9.65 -1.15
C PRO A 121 18.84 -8.22 -0.62
N LYS A 122 19.68 -8.10 0.40
CA LYS A 122 20.15 -6.78 0.85
C LYS A 122 20.96 -6.15 -0.28
N ASN A 123 20.46 -5.05 -0.83
CA ASN A 123 21.07 -4.34 -1.95
C ASN A 123 20.95 -2.81 -1.75
N PRO A 124 22.06 -2.08 -1.69
CA PRO A 124 22.06 -0.62 -1.56
C PRO A 124 21.31 0.09 -2.70
N ASP A 125 21.33 -0.46 -3.92
CA ASP A 125 20.63 0.11 -5.08
C ASP A 125 19.09 0.09 -4.95
N LEU A 126 18.55 -0.64 -3.99
CA LEU A 126 17.12 -0.71 -3.69
C LEU A 126 16.71 0.27 -2.59
N SER A 127 17.61 1.15 -2.15
CA SER A 127 17.33 2.15 -1.14
C SER A 127 16.79 3.42 -1.79
N LEU A 128 15.67 3.91 -1.28
CA LEU A 128 15.17 5.26 -1.58
C LEU A 128 15.63 6.21 -0.47
N GLU A 129 16.00 7.43 -0.87
CA GLU A 129 16.32 8.48 0.08
C GLU A 129 15.10 8.81 0.93
N SER A 130 15.30 8.93 2.24
CA SER A 130 14.27 9.30 3.18
C SER A 130 14.70 10.49 4.02
N ARG A 131 13.74 11.33 4.42
CA ARG A 131 13.90 12.40 5.42
C ARG A 131 13.35 11.94 6.76
N HIS A 132 13.51 12.76 7.80
CA HIS A 132 13.05 12.45 9.17
C HIS A 132 11.57 12.04 9.27
N LEU A 133 10.71 12.50 8.37
CA LEU A 133 9.27 12.21 8.34
C LEU A 133 8.83 11.28 7.18
N GLY A 134 9.77 10.58 6.56
CA GLY A 134 9.46 9.63 5.47
C GLY A 134 10.22 9.91 4.18
N LEU A 135 9.71 9.37 3.07
CA LEU A 135 10.32 9.54 1.74
C LEU A 135 10.21 11.00 1.26
N ILE A 136 11.16 11.41 0.45
CA ILE A 136 11.10 12.71 -0.25
C ILE A 136 9.91 12.68 -1.21
N PRO A 137 9.01 13.69 -1.18
CA PRO A 137 7.86 13.74 -2.07
C PRO A 137 8.24 13.63 -3.55
N ALA A 138 7.41 12.95 -4.33
CA ALA A 138 7.66 12.69 -5.75
C ALA A 138 7.86 13.98 -6.57
N VAL A 139 7.15 15.05 -6.22
CA VAL A 139 7.21 16.36 -6.90
C VAL A 139 8.54 17.10 -6.68
N GLU A 140 9.33 16.69 -5.67
CA GLU A 140 10.64 17.26 -5.36
C GLU A 140 11.81 16.51 -6.05
N GLN A 141 11.54 15.40 -6.75
CA GLN A 141 12.55 14.53 -7.36
C GLN A 141 12.47 14.58 -8.89
N ASP A 142 13.37 15.31 -9.53
CA ASP A 142 13.38 15.49 -11.00
C ASP A 142 13.72 14.18 -11.74
N ASP A 143 14.46 13.25 -11.11
CA ASP A 143 14.89 11.95 -11.67
C ASP A 143 14.11 10.75 -11.15
N LEU A 144 13.00 10.97 -10.43
CA LEU A 144 12.21 9.92 -9.76
C LEU A 144 11.81 8.78 -10.70
N LYS A 145 11.37 9.10 -11.92
CA LYS A 145 10.95 8.08 -12.89
C LYS A 145 12.09 7.13 -13.28
N GLN A 146 13.30 7.67 -13.42
CA GLN A 146 14.50 6.88 -13.75
C GLN A 146 14.89 6.01 -12.55
N LYS A 147 14.90 6.56 -11.34
CA LYS A 147 15.16 5.82 -10.09
C LYS A 147 14.17 4.67 -9.91
N ILE A 148 12.86 4.92 -10.04
CA ILE A 148 11.84 3.87 -9.94
C ILE A 148 12.03 2.80 -11.00
N THR A 149 12.35 3.17 -12.25
CA THR A 149 12.59 2.21 -13.33
C THR A 149 13.81 1.33 -13.03
N LYS A 150 14.91 1.92 -12.51
CA LYS A 150 16.09 1.17 -12.08
C LYS A 150 15.76 0.18 -10.97
N ILE A 151 15.08 0.65 -9.92
CA ILE A 151 14.65 -0.18 -8.80
C ILE A 151 13.76 -1.33 -9.27
N ALA A 152 12.77 -1.04 -10.11
CA ALA A 152 11.85 -2.06 -10.65
C ALA A 152 12.62 -3.13 -11.44
N LYS A 153 13.51 -2.76 -12.34
CA LYS A 153 14.36 -3.71 -13.08
C LYS A 153 15.20 -4.59 -12.17
N THR A 154 15.70 -4.03 -11.06
CA THR A 154 16.52 -4.74 -10.08
C THR A 154 15.66 -5.69 -9.23
N LEU A 155 14.39 -5.34 -8.93
CA LEU A 155 13.51 -6.13 -8.06
C LEU A 155 12.82 -7.28 -8.79
N VAL A 156 12.43 -7.11 -10.04
CA VAL A 156 11.65 -8.10 -10.81
C VAL A 156 12.22 -9.52 -10.74
N PRO A 157 13.55 -9.77 -10.86
CA PRO A 157 14.11 -11.12 -10.79
C PRO A 157 13.92 -11.83 -9.44
N TYR A 158 13.60 -11.10 -8.39
CA TYR A 158 13.42 -11.61 -7.02
C TYR A 158 11.97 -11.82 -6.62
N LEU A 159 11.00 -11.53 -7.54
CA LEU A 159 9.57 -11.59 -7.28
C LEU A 159 8.87 -12.52 -8.27
N ASP A 160 7.95 -13.33 -7.77
CA ASP A 160 7.03 -14.13 -8.59
C ASP A 160 5.85 -13.24 -9.04
N ILE A 161 6.12 -12.37 -10.03
CA ILE A 161 5.15 -11.39 -10.53
C ILE A 161 3.91 -12.07 -11.11
N GLU A 162 4.07 -13.17 -11.83
CA GLU A 162 2.93 -13.89 -12.43
C GLU A 162 1.97 -14.40 -11.37
N LYS A 163 2.51 -14.96 -10.29
CA LYS A 163 1.68 -15.44 -9.19
C LYS A 163 1.04 -14.30 -8.39
N ILE A 164 1.74 -13.18 -8.21
CA ILE A 164 1.17 -11.96 -7.60
C ILE A 164 -0.02 -11.45 -8.43
N ILE A 165 0.13 -11.35 -9.74
CA ILE A 165 -0.94 -10.97 -10.67
C ILE A 165 -2.10 -11.98 -10.60
N SER A 166 -1.80 -13.28 -10.62
CA SER A 166 -2.82 -14.34 -10.49
C SER A 166 -3.62 -14.23 -9.18
N ILE A 167 -2.97 -13.87 -8.07
CA ILE A 167 -3.64 -13.64 -6.78
C ILE A 167 -4.57 -12.42 -6.86
N ALA A 168 -4.12 -11.34 -7.49
CA ALA A 168 -4.93 -10.14 -7.66
C ALA A 168 -6.19 -10.42 -8.49
N HIS A 169 -6.07 -11.15 -9.60
CA HIS A 169 -7.21 -11.49 -10.46
C HIS A 169 -8.23 -12.45 -9.82
N LYS A 170 -7.85 -13.19 -8.78
CA LYS A 170 -8.78 -14.05 -8.03
C LYS A 170 -9.70 -13.29 -7.09
N THR A 171 -9.46 -12.00 -6.87
CA THR A 171 -10.37 -11.17 -6.10
C THR A 171 -11.62 -10.88 -6.94
N GLY A 172 -12.79 -11.23 -6.40
CA GLY A 172 -14.05 -10.92 -7.08
C GLY A 172 -14.27 -9.40 -7.21
N PRO A 173 -15.17 -8.98 -8.10
CA PRO A 173 -15.44 -7.57 -8.33
C PRO A 173 -15.95 -6.90 -7.05
N ILE A 174 -15.48 -5.68 -6.82
CA ILE A 174 -15.96 -4.82 -5.75
C ILE A 174 -16.80 -3.72 -6.38
N SER A 175 -18.06 -3.63 -5.98
CA SER A 175 -18.95 -2.56 -6.43
C SER A 175 -19.29 -1.62 -5.28
N SER A 176 -19.41 -0.34 -5.61
CA SER A 176 -19.96 0.67 -4.72
C SER A 176 -21.26 1.21 -5.35
N THR A 177 -22.35 1.15 -4.62
CA THR A 177 -23.66 1.67 -5.05
C THR A 177 -23.76 3.20 -4.92
N ILE A 178 -22.68 3.88 -4.66
CA ILE A 178 -22.68 5.32 -4.36
C ILE A 178 -22.80 6.10 -5.67
N LYS A 179 -24.00 6.65 -5.93
CA LYS A 179 -24.24 7.59 -7.02
C LYS A 179 -23.44 8.88 -6.77
N ILE A 180 -22.66 9.29 -7.75
CA ILE A 180 -21.98 10.59 -7.73
C ILE A 180 -22.93 11.61 -8.37
N SER A 181 -23.63 12.41 -7.56
CA SER A 181 -24.31 13.59 -8.08
C SER A 181 -23.28 14.69 -8.33
N LYS A 182 -23.30 15.30 -9.50
CA LYS A 182 -22.53 16.52 -9.79
C LYS A 182 -23.47 17.70 -9.61
N GLU A 183 -23.26 18.51 -8.60
CA GLU A 183 -23.92 19.81 -8.51
C GLU A 183 -23.24 20.80 -9.48
N LYS A 184 -24.04 21.77 -9.99
CA LYS A 184 -23.45 22.88 -10.75
C LYS A 184 -22.53 23.70 -9.85
N ALA A 185 -21.41 24.14 -10.41
CA ALA A 185 -20.43 24.94 -9.67
C ALA A 185 -21.11 26.25 -9.18
N LYS A 186 -21.03 26.46 -7.86
CA LYS A 186 -21.62 27.63 -7.16
C LYS A 186 -20.53 28.60 -6.68
N THR A 187 -19.30 28.13 -6.55
CA THR A 187 -18.15 28.89 -6.08
C THR A 187 -16.86 28.40 -6.68
N THR A 188 -15.85 29.26 -6.73
CA THR A 188 -14.47 28.87 -7.11
C THR A 188 -13.59 28.91 -5.87
N ILE A 189 -12.77 27.87 -5.68
CA ILE A 189 -11.79 27.76 -4.60
C ILE A 189 -10.41 27.68 -5.24
N ALA A 190 -9.56 28.67 -4.94
CA ALA A 190 -8.15 28.66 -5.32
C ALA A 190 -7.36 27.81 -4.34
N VAL A 191 -6.51 26.92 -4.86
CA VAL A 191 -5.68 26.01 -4.07
C VAL A 191 -4.23 26.14 -4.51
N ALA A 192 -3.34 26.45 -3.54
CA ALA A 192 -1.92 26.46 -3.80
C ALA A 192 -1.45 25.03 -4.11
N LEU A 193 -0.76 24.82 -5.22
CA LEU A 193 -0.23 23.50 -5.60
C LEU A 193 1.09 23.67 -6.37
N ASP A 194 2.20 23.39 -5.68
CA ASP A 194 3.55 23.38 -6.23
C ASP A 194 4.49 22.49 -5.41
N LYS A 195 5.80 22.63 -5.55
CA LYS A 195 6.80 21.86 -4.79
C LYS A 195 6.70 22.08 -3.26
N SER A 196 6.25 23.25 -2.80
CA SER A 196 6.09 23.59 -1.38
C SER A 196 4.70 23.25 -0.85
N PHE A 197 3.69 23.35 -1.69
CA PHE A 197 2.30 23.08 -1.36
C PHE A 197 1.77 21.88 -2.14
N ASN A 198 2.05 20.66 -1.68
CA ASN A 198 1.71 19.44 -2.43
C ASN A 198 1.04 18.34 -1.59
N PHE A 199 0.95 18.52 -0.28
CA PHE A 199 0.44 17.49 0.62
C PHE A 199 -1.08 17.59 0.80
N TYR A 200 -1.84 17.11 -0.20
CA TYR A 200 -3.29 17.12 -0.20
C TYR A 200 -3.89 15.73 -0.35
N TYR A 201 -4.99 15.48 0.35
CA TYR A 201 -5.86 14.34 0.10
C TYR A 201 -6.80 14.67 -1.06
N TYR A 202 -6.60 14.03 -2.21
CA TYR A 202 -7.38 14.32 -3.42
C TYR A 202 -8.88 14.07 -3.25
N ASP A 203 -9.29 13.19 -2.32
CA ASP A 203 -10.69 12.97 -1.97
C ASP A 203 -11.35 14.23 -1.37
N ASN A 204 -10.57 15.12 -0.74
CA ASN A 204 -11.08 16.43 -0.30
C ASN A 204 -11.47 17.29 -1.51
N PHE A 205 -10.62 17.33 -2.54
CA PHE A 205 -10.97 18.05 -3.79
C PHE A 205 -12.21 17.46 -4.46
N ASP A 206 -12.31 16.12 -4.50
CA ASP A 206 -13.49 15.46 -5.06
C ASP A 206 -14.74 15.73 -4.23
N SER A 207 -14.61 15.82 -2.91
CA SER A 207 -15.71 16.21 -2.03
C SER A 207 -16.17 17.65 -2.29
N LEU A 208 -15.25 18.59 -2.39
CA LEU A 208 -15.53 19.98 -2.70
C LEU A 208 -16.23 20.12 -4.07
N ARG A 209 -15.71 19.45 -5.10
CA ARG A 209 -16.32 19.45 -6.44
C ARG A 209 -17.74 18.89 -6.44
N ARG A 210 -18.00 17.83 -5.69
CA ARG A 210 -19.35 17.25 -5.55
C ARG A 210 -20.33 18.18 -4.87
N ASN A 211 -19.84 19.06 -4.00
CA ASN A 211 -20.63 20.06 -3.30
C ASN A 211 -20.68 21.41 -4.05
N GLY A 212 -20.34 21.44 -5.33
CA GLY A 212 -20.49 22.62 -6.18
C GLY A 212 -19.30 23.59 -6.12
N ALA A 213 -18.08 23.12 -5.81
CA ALA A 213 -16.88 23.92 -5.93
C ALA A 213 -16.18 23.67 -7.27
N LYS A 214 -15.76 24.74 -7.96
CA LYS A 214 -14.72 24.70 -8.99
C LYS A 214 -13.37 24.87 -8.30
N ILE A 215 -12.44 23.97 -8.54
CA ILE A 215 -11.08 24.05 -7.98
C ILE A 215 -10.15 24.62 -9.05
N GLU A 216 -9.44 25.68 -8.71
CA GLU A 216 -8.37 26.27 -9.52
C GLU A 216 -7.06 26.20 -8.76
N PHE A 217 -6.03 25.62 -9.39
CA PHE A 217 -4.71 25.49 -8.80
C PHE A 217 -3.81 26.64 -9.22
N PHE A 218 -2.96 27.11 -8.29
CA PHE A 218 -1.96 28.13 -8.56
C PHE A 218 -0.68 27.82 -7.78
N SER A 219 0.45 28.34 -8.23
CA SER A 219 1.71 28.37 -7.45
C SER A 219 1.86 29.76 -6.85
N PRO A 220 1.94 29.89 -5.52
CA PRO A 220 2.18 31.17 -4.85
C PRO A 220 3.58 31.72 -5.07
#